data_a0dfa9ac5ec83526b2a40810f213d89d
#
_entry.id   a0dfa9ac5ec83526b2a40810f213d89d
#
_cell.length_a   1.000
_cell.length_b   1.000
_cell.length_c   1.000
_cell.angle_alpha   90.00
_cell.angle_beta   90.00
_cell.angle_gamma   90.00
#
_symmetry.space_group_name_H-M   'P 1'
#
loop_
_entity.id
_entity.type
_entity.pdbx_description
1 polymer ?
#
loop_
_entity_poly.entity_id
_entity_poly.type
_entity_poly.pdbx_seq_one_letter_code
_entity_poly.pdbx_strand_id
1 'polypeptide(L)'
;MAFSRLSRIGELRGQYLRDLDTIHGGRRTRSEKFDALAKASEQMLLRLDLATGVLGWLDIERGQYFLNTQCGVAEDSDMSPASLNRLMHSLDLAGYVYRRIEKVQLEEKDEAGLNLVRTRVLVRFTEKFFADLGVRYLWFRAKKAAIKKREKELREISGLRAARQEKASLEEFRRQQSRSNWEKSEARKATQAHSHPEALTTARGSPGRAKPPLEPDKSPGGLDESMARLLRNVQVKKDTPSK
;
A
#
# COMPACT_ATOMS: atom_id res chain seq x y z
N MET A 1 -7.17 3.43 29.32
CA MET A 1 -6.59 4.55 30.11
C MET A 1 -6.69 5.91 29.38
N ALA A 2 -6.18 6.12 28.16
CA ALA A 2 -6.34 7.39 27.44
C ALA A 2 -7.82 7.76 27.24
N PHE A 3 -8.61 6.86 26.70
CA PHE A 3 -10.06 7.05 26.52
C PHE A 3 -10.76 7.36 27.85
N SER A 4 -10.51 6.60 28.90
CA SER A 4 -11.13 6.82 30.22
C SER A 4 -10.82 8.20 30.83
N ARG A 5 -9.67 8.80 30.51
CA ARG A 5 -9.34 10.17 30.95
C ARG A 5 -10.00 11.22 30.05
N LEU A 6 -10.04 10.97 28.75
CA LEU A 6 -10.67 11.89 27.79
C LEU A 6 -12.20 11.91 27.92
N SER A 7 -12.85 10.77 28.14
CA SER A 7 -14.30 10.73 28.35
C SER A 7 -14.77 11.51 29.58
N ARG A 8 -13.88 11.67 30.56
CA ARG A 8 -14.14 12.44 31.79
C ARG A 8 -13.33 13.74 31.88
N ILE A 9 -12.84 14.25 30.74
CA ILE A 9 -11.93 15.39 30.73
C ILE A 9 -12.57 16.66 31.31
N GLY A 10 -13.89 16.81 31.18
CA GLY A 10 -14.64 17.92 31.79
C GLY A 10 -14.55 17.92 33.31
N GLU A 11 -14.66 16.75 33.95
CA GLU A 11 -14.53 16.57 35.39
C GLU A 11 -13.07 16.73 35.86
N LEU A 12 -12.13 16.28 35.02
CA LEU A 12 -10.69 16.30 35.31
C LEU A 12 -9.99 17.57 34.78
N ARG A 13 -10.77 18.62 34.53
CA ARG A 13 -10.30 19.90 34.05
C ARG A 13 -9.23 20.51 34.97
N GLY A 14 -8.14 21.00 34.38
CA GLY A 14 -6.99 21.54 35.13
C GLY A 14 -6.01 20.45 35.61
N GLN A 15 -6.38 19.17 35.60
CA GLN A 15 -5.48 18.07 35.88
C GLN A 15 -4.78 17.59 34.62
N TYR A 16 -5.51 17.45 33.52
CA TYR A 16 -5.03 17.03 32.20
C TYR A 16 -5.25 18.13 31.18
N LEU A 17 -4.44 18.14 30.14
CA LEU A 17 -4.52 19.07 29.01
C LEU A 17 -4.64 20.55 29.47
N ARG A 18 -3.81 20.95 30.41
CA ARG A 18 -3.88 22.25 31.08
C ARG A 18 -3.79 23.43 30.11
N ASP A 19 -2.97 23.30 29.08
CA ASP A 19 -2.75 24.40 28.13
C ASP A 19 -3.99 24.70 27.29
N LEU A 20 -4.95 23.75 27.22
CA LEU A 20 -6.25 24.01 26.59
C LEU A 20 -7.05 25.09 27.36
N ASP A 21 -6.85 25.20 28.67
CA ASP A 21 -7.49 26.24 29.50
C ASP A 21 -6.91 27.63 29.31
N THR A 22 -5.65 27.73 28.87
CA THR A 22 -4.88 29.00 28.84
C THR A 22 -4.74 29.61 27.44
N ILE A 23 -5.29 28.99 26.40
CA ILE A 23 -5.17 29.44 24.99
C ILE A 23 -5.73 30.86 24.75
N HIS A 24 -6.53 31.40 25.65
CA HIS A 24 -7.21 32.67 25.50
C HIS A 24 -6.60 33.80 26.39
N GLY A 25 -5.31 33.74 26.67
CA GLY A 25 -4.60 34.85 27.36
C GLY A 25 -5.14 35.18 28.75
N GLY A 26 -5.27 34.18 29.61
CA GLY A 26 -5.75 34.34 31.00
C GLY A 26 -7.27 34.11 31.17
N ARG A 27 -8.04 34.06 30.09
CA ARG A 27 -9.45 33.69 30.16
C ARG A 27 -9.60 32.19 30.04
N ARG A 28 -10.29 31.58 30.99
CA ARG A 28 -10.54 30.13 30.97
C ARG A 28 -11.38 29.72 29.74
N THR A 29 -11.00 28.61 29.13
CA THR A 29 -11.76 28.01 28.03
C THR A 29 -13.12 27.54 28.51
N ARG A 30 -14.16 27.70 27.72
CA ARG A 30 -15.53 27.26 28.06
C ARG A 30 -15.61 25.75 28.22
N SER A 31 -16.44 25.27 29.14
CA SER A 31 -16.66 23.84 29.41
C SER A 31 -17.11 23.05 28.19
N GLU A 32 -17.93 23.66 27.32
CA GLU A 32 -18.43 23.08 26.09
C GLU A 32 -17.31 22.51 25.18
N LYS A 33 -16.09 23.04 25.25
CA LYS A 33 -14.97 22.50 24.50
C LYS A 33 -14.44 21.19 25.10
N PHE A 34 -14.49 21.06 26.40
CA PHE A 34 -14.11 19.81 27.08
C PHE A 34 -15.17 18.74 26.85
N ASP A 35 -16.45 19.09 26.83
CA ASP A 35 -17.55 18.21 26.47
C ASP A 35 -17.44 17.77 25.02
N ALA A 36 -17.11 18.67 24.12
CA ALA A 36 -16.84 18.35 22.72
C ALA A 36 -15.63 17.42 22.56
N LEU A 37 -14.58 17.63 23.35
CA LEU A 37 -13.40 16.77 23.36
C LEU A 37 -13.75 15.38 23.90
N ALA A 38 -14.54 15.29 24.95
CA ALA A 38 -15.02 14.00 25.49
C ALA A 38 -15.81 13.20 24.45
N LYS A 39 -16.75 13.84 23.76
CA LYS A 39 -17.54 13.22 22.68
C LYS A 39 -16.68 12.75 21.50
N ALA A 40 -15.77 13.59 21.03
CA ALA A 40 -14.92 13.27 19.88
C ALA A 40 -13.79 12.27 20.22
N SER A 41 -13.48 12.06 21.51
CA SER A 41 -12.30 11.33 21.95
C SER A 41 -12.24 9.89 21.47
N GLU A 42 -13.36 9.18 21.45
CA GLU A 42 -13.44 7.79 21.00
C GLU A 42 -13.08 7.69 19.51
N GLN A 43 -13.74 8.47 18.70
CA GLN A 43 -13.52 8.47 17.25
C GLN A 43 -12.13 8.93 16.86
N MET A 44 -11.59 9.92 17.58
CA MET A 44 -10.20 10.36 17.37
C MET A 44 -9.19 9.27 17.72
N LEU A 45 -9.38 8.56 18.83
CA LEU A 45 -8.46 7.48 19.24
C LEU A 45 -8.57 6.24 18.34
N LEU A 46 -9.78 5.86 17.91
CA LEU A 46 -10.01 4.74 17.00
C LEU A 46 -9.37 4.96 15.62
N ARG A 47 -9.39 6.20 15.15
CA ARG A 47 -8.86 6.59 13.83
C ARG A 47 -7.42 7.08 13.88
N LEU A 48 -6.80 7.03 15.06
CA LEU A 48 -5.42 7.43 15.24
C LEU A 48 -4.47 6.33 14.78
N ASP A 49 -3.71 6.62 13.74
CA ASP A 49 -2.59 5.78 13.37
C ASP A 49 -1.44 5.96 14.37
N LEU A 50 -1.24 4.97 15.22
CA LEU A 50 -0.24 5.02 16.28
C LEU A 50 1.19 5.16 15.78
N ALA A 51 1.50 4.68 14.57
CA ALA A 51 2.87 4.76 14.04
C ALA A 51 3.26 6.19 13.65
N THR A 52 2.32 6.95 13.06
CA THR A 52 2.56 8.32 12.59
C THR A 52 2.02 9.39 13.52
N GLY A 53 1.03 9.05 14.33
CA GLY A 53 0.26 9.98 15.15
C GLY A 53 -0.78 10.78 14.35
N VAL A 54 -1.09 10.40 13.13
CA VAL A 54 -2.02 11.09 12.23
C VAL A 54 -3.40 10.43 12.30
N LEU A 55 -4.46 11.24 12.17
CA LEU A 55 -5.82 10.71 11.98
C LEU A 55 -5.96 10.19 10.56
N GLY A 56 -5.87 8.89 10.40
CA GLY A 56 -5.88 8.22 9.11
C GLY A 56 -5.40 6.78 9.21
N TRP A 57 -5.33 6.13 8.07
CA TRP A 57 -4.87 4.75 7.98
C TRP A 57 -4.07 4.53 6.70
N LEU A 58 -3.14 3.62 6.75
CA LEU A 58 -2.32 3.21 5.62
C LEU A 58 -2.94 1.99 4.96
N ASP A 59 -3.34 2.12 3.70
CA ASP A 59 -3.62 0.97 2.85
C ASP A 59 -2.28 0.39 2.37
N ILE A 60 -1.90 -0.71 3.00
CA ILE A 60 -0.60 -1.33 2.76
C ILE A 60 -0.55 -1.97 1.38
N GLU A 61 -1.70 -2.50 0.88
CA GLU A 61 -1.76 -3.14 -0.44
C GLU A 61 -1.55 -2.12 -1.56
N ARG A 62 -2.16 -0.95 -1.45
CA ARG A 62 -2.03 0.13 -2.44
C ARG A 62 -0.82 1.02 -2.17
N GLY A 63 -0.28 1.00 -0.95
CA GLY A 63 0.80 1.89 -0.52
C GLY A 63 0.35 3.35 -0.37
N GLN A 64 -0.96 3.58 -0.16
CA GLN A 64 -1.56 4.90 -0.05
C GLN A 64 -2.02 5.18 1.37
N TYR A 65 -1.81 6.41 1.82
CA TYR A 65 -2.27 6.86 3.12
C TYR A 65 -3.58 7.65 2.98
N PHE A 66 -4.62 7.18 3.66
CA PHE A 66 -5.93 7.80 3.68
C PHE A 66 -6.11 8.63 4.94
N LEU A 67 -6.35 9.93 4.76
CA LEU A 67 -6.68 10.83 5.85
C LEU A 67 -8.17 10.73 6.19
N ASN A 68 -8.49 10.67 7.48
CA ASN A 68 -9.86 10.77 7.92
C ASN A 68 -10.37 12.20 7.76
N THR A 69 -11.56 12.34 7.18
CA THR A 69 -12.20 13.64 7.03
C THR A 69 -12.73 14.14 8.38
N GLN A 70 -12.63 15.44 8.63
CA GLN A 70 -13.22 16.02 9.84
C GLN A 70 -14.74 15.83 9.88
N CYS A 71 -15.41 15.87 8.72
CA CYS A 71 -16.86 15.61 8.65
C CYS A 71 -17.19 14.20 9.15
N GLY A 72 -16.48 13.16 8.69
CA GLY A 72 -16.74 11.80 9.14
C GLY A 72 -16.44 11.58 10.63
N VAL A 73 -15.42 12.26 11.17
CA VAL A 73 -15.17 12.21 12.63
C VAL A 73 -16.28 12.93 13.41
N ALA A 74 -16.78 14.05 12.89
CA ALA A 74 -17.85 14.80 13.52
C ALA A 74 -19.17 14.02 13.53
N GLU A 75 -19.53 13.43 12.38
CA GLU A 75 -20.72 12.62 12.18
C GLU A 75 -20.75 11.43 13.17
N ASP A 76 -19.65 10.65 13.22
CA ASP A 76 -19.58 9.51 14.12
C ASP A 76 -19.45 9.89 15.61
N SER A 77 -19.15 11.15 15.92
CA SER A 77 -19.10 11.70 17.28
C SER A 77 -20.39 12.43 17.67
N ASP A 78 -21.43 12.38 16.84
CA ASP A 78 -22.68 13.11 17.02
C ASP A 78 -22.44 14.62 17.28
N MET A 79 -21.62 15.22 16.42
CA MET A 79 -21.20 16.62 16.52
C MET A 79 -21.34 17.32 15.16
N SER A 80 -21.59 18.64 15.20
CA SER A 80 -21.49 19.40 13.95
C SER A 80 -20.04 19.52 13.48
N PRO A 81 -19.76 19.48 12.17
CA PRO A 81 -18.40 19.69 11.62
C PRO A 81 -17.78 21.01 12.06
N ALA A 82 -18.59 22.05 12.25
CA ALA A 82 -18.14 23.34 12.75
C ALA A 82 -17.64 23.28 14.20
N SER A 83 -18.32 22.51 15.06
CA SER A 83 -17.91 22.31 16.46
C SER A 83 -16.60 21.53 16.55
N LEU A 84 -16.47 20.45 15.75
CA LEU A 84 -15.22 19.69 15.68
C LEU A 84 -14.07 20.56 15.13
N ASN A 85 -14.30 21.37 14.11
CA ASN A 85 -13.26 22.27 13.57
C ASN A 85 -12.78 23.29 14.60
N ARG A 86 -13.71 23.87 15.39
CA ARG A 86 -13.36 24.80 16.50
C ARG A 86 -12.57 24.07 17.59
N LEU A 87 -12.93 22.84 17.93
CA LEU A 87 -12.19 22.00 18.87
C LEU A 87 -10.76 21.76 18.37
N MET A 88 -10.62 21.29 17.13
CA MET A 88 -9.32 21.03 16.51
C MET A 88 -8.44 22.27 16.44
N HIS A 89 -9.04 23.43 16.15
CA HIS A 89 -8.31 24.71 16.18
C HIS A 89 -7.83 25.05 17.59
N SER A 90 -8.63 24.80 18.63
CA SER A 90 -8.22 25.04 20.02
C SER A 90 -7.11 24.08 20.45
N LEU A 91 -7.16 22.81 20.03
CA LEU A 91 -6.08 21.84 20.29
C LEU A 91 -4.78 22.21 19.57
N ASP A 92 -4.88 22.79 18.36
CA ASP A 92 -3.75 23.28 17.58
C ASP A 92 -3.08 24.48 18.28
N LEU A 93 -3.86 25.47 18.73
CA LEU A 93 -3.38 26.61 19.51
C LEU A 93 -2.70 26.19 20.82
N ALA A 94 -3.20 25.16 21.49
CA ALA A 94 -2.58 24.59 22.69
C ALA A 94 -1.33 23.74 22.39
N GLY A 95 -1.02 23.49 21.11
CA GLY A 95 0.09 22.68 20.68
C GLY A 95 -0.11 21.16 20.89
N TYR A 96 -1.34 20.72 21.11
CA TYR A 96 -1.69 19.29 21.27
C TYR A 96 -1.87 18.57 19.94
N VAL A 97 -2.22 19.31 18.90
CA VAL A 97 -2.42 18.81 17.54
C VAL A 97 -1.67 19.72 16.59
N TYR A 98 -1.12 19.16 15.55
CA TYR A 98 -0.61 19.89 14.39
C TYR A 98 -1.60 19.74 13.25
N ARG A 99 -2.03 20.84 12.65
CA ARG A 99 -2.97 20.86 11.53
C ARG A 99 -2.31 21.44 10.29
N ARG A 100 -2.41 20.72 9.19
CA ARG A 100 -2.01 21.22 7.88
C ARG A 100 -3.21 21.12 6.93
N ILE A 101 -3.58 22.26 6.38
CA ILE A 101 -4.68 22.36 5.41
C ILE A 101 -4.06 22.39 4.03
N GLU A 102 -4.42 21.41 3.22
CA GLU A 102 -4.02 21.33 1.82
C GLU A 102 -5.24 21.52 0.95
N LYS A 103 -5.18 22.47 0.02
CA LYS A 103 -6.18 22.70 -1.00
C LYS A 103 -5.72 21.98 -2.27
N VAL A 104 -6.47 20.99 -2.71
CA VAL A 104 -6.23 20.26 -3.94
C VAL A 104 -7.28 20.71 -4.96
N GLN A 105 -6.83 21.31 -6.06
CA GLN A 105 -7.71 21.60 -7.18
C GLN A 105 -8.05 20.27 -7.87
N LEU A 106 -9.33 20.03 -8.07
CA LEU A 106 -9.82 18.90 -8.85
C LEU A 106 -9.91 19.33 -10.31
N GLU A 107 -9.73 18.39 -11.23
CA GLU A 107 -9.91 18.63 -12.66
C GLU A 107 -11.41 18.80 -13.00
N GLU A 108 -12.29 18.36 -12.10
CA GLU A 108 -13.73 18.53 -12.22
C GLU A 108 -14.12 19.99 -12.02
N LYS A 109 -14.97 20.48 -12.91
CA LYS A 109 -15.53 21.84 -12.85
C LYS A 109 -16.97 21.77 -12.34
N ASP A 110 -17.33 22.77 -11.56
CA ASP A 110 -18.71 22.99 -11.15
C ASP A 110 -19.58 23.41 -12.34
N GLU A 111 -20.89 23.37 -12.19
CA GLU A 111 -21.88 23.83 -13.21
C GLU A 111 -21.61 25.26 -13.70
N ALA A 112 -20.98 26.09 -12.86
CA ALA A 112 -20.52 27.44 -13.19
C ALA A 112 -19.17 27.51 -13.91
N GLY A 113 -18.54 26.36 -14.24
CA GLY A 113 -17.21 26.28 -14.88
C GLY A 113 -16.02 26.57 -13.97
N LEU A 114 -16.24 26.70 -12.65
CA LEU A 114 -15.20 26.91 -11.66
C LEU A 114 -14.57 25.57 -11.26
N ASN A 115 -13.24 25.56 -11.07
CA ASN A 115 -12.55 24.36 -10.60
C ASN A 115 -12.95 24.03 -9.16
N LEU A 116 -13.40 22.80 -8.95
CA LEU A 116 -13.70 22.31 -7.60
C LEU A 116 -12.40 22.20 -6.78
N VAL A 117 -12.45 22.73 -5.57
CA VAL A 117 -11.32 22.68 -4.63
C VAL A 117 -11.68 21.75 -3.48
N ARG A 118 -10.98 20.62 -3.39
CA ARG A 118 -11.10 19.70 -2.25
C ARG A 118 -10.09 20.10 -1.17
N THR A 119 -10.58 20.44 0.00
CA THR A 119 -9.74 20.73 1.16
C THR A 119 -9.45 19.43 1.90
N ARG A 120 -8.17 19.08 2.01
CA ARG A 120 -7.69 17.98 2.86
C ARG A 120 -7.07 18.58 4.10
N VAL A 121 -7.40 18.04 5.25
CA VAL A 121 -6.84 18.47 6.54
C VAL A 121 -6.07 17.30 7.14
N LEU A 122 -4.76 17.45 7.21
CA LEU A 122 -3.91 16.54 7.96
C LEU A 122 -3.96 16.96 9.43
N VAL A 123 -4.35 16.04 10.30
CA VAL A 123 -4.40 16.23 11.75
C VAL A 123 -3.45 15.23 12.38
N ARG A 124 -2.43 15.72 13.08
CA ARG A 124 -1.42 14.91 13.77
C ARG A 124 -1.39 15.25 15.25
N PHE A 125 -1.54 14.25 16.11
CA PHE A 125 -1.37 14.42 17.54
C PHE A 125 0.11 14.55 17.92
N THR A 126 0.41 15.51 18.78
CA THR A 126 1.77 15.74 19.28
C THR A 126 2.07 14.86 20.50
N GLU A 127 3.35 14.69 20.81
CA GLU A 127 3.77 14.03 22.04
C GLU A 127 3.23 14.71 23.31
N LYS A 128 3.15 16.04 23.27
CA LYS A 128 2.63 16.87 24.35
C LYS A 128 1.21 16.46 24.76
N PHE A 129 0.32 16.13 23.78
CA PHE A 129 -1.02 15.65 24.08
C PHE A 129 -1.02 14.42 24.98
N PHE A 130 -0.18 13.43 24.66
CA PHE A 130 -0.10 12.19 25.44
C PHE A 130 0.66 12.38 26.76
N ALA A 131 1.60 13.32 26.81
CA ALA A 131 2.33 13.67 28.02
C ALA A 131 1.39 14.33 29.04
N ASP A 132 0.65 15.36 28.62
CA ASP A 132 -0.28 16.10 29.48
C ASP A 132 -1.53 15.26 29.84
N LEU A 133 -1.87 14.27 29.01
CA LEU A 133 -2.87 13.28 29.35
C LEU A 133 -2.33 12.22 30.35
N GLY A 134 -1.04 12.25 30.69
CA GLY A 134 -0.39 11.34 31.63
C GLY A 134 -0.23 9.91 31.10
N VAL A 135 -0.25 9.71 29.77
CA VAL A 135 -0.13 8.38 29.12
C VAL A 135 1.09 8.30 28.20
N ARG A 136 2.05 9.20 28.34
CA ARG A 136 3.24 9.31 27.50
C ARG A 136 3.97 7.98 27.32
N TYR A 137 4.26 7.28 28.41
CA TYR A 137 4.99 6.01 28.37
C TYR A 137 4.22 4.93 27.59
N LEU A 138 2.91 4.79 27.85
CA LEU A 138 2.07 3.82 27.15
C LEU A 138 1.97 4.13 25.66
N TRP A 139 1.87 5.43 25.33
CA TRP A 139 1.86 5.86 23.94
C TRP A 139 3.17 5.55 23.22
N PHE A 140 4.33 5.83 23.81
CA PHE A 140 5.62 5.47 23.21
C PHE A 140 5.77 3.97 22.99
N ARG A 141 5.36 3.15 23.96
CA ARG A 141 5.39 1.69 23.83
C ARG A 141 4.48 1.23 22.68
N ALA A 142 3.25 1.73 22.63
CA ALA A 142 2.29 1.41 21.57
C ALA A 142 2.78 1.89 20.20
N LYS A 143 3.31 3.11 20.09
CA LYS A 143 3.89 3.68 18.88
C LYS A 143 5.05 2.82 18.36
N LYS A 144 6.00 2.44 19.22
CA LYS A 144 7.13 1.59 18.85
C LYS A 144 6.67 0.23 18.33
N ALA A 145 5.67 -0.37 18.97
CA ALA A 145 5.09 -1.64 18.54
C ALA A 145 4.38 -1.49 17.18
N ALA A 146 3.61 -0.41 16.97
CA ALA A 146 2.93 -0.12 15.72
C ALA A 146 3.91 0.12 14.56
N ILE A 147 5.00 0.86 14.79
CA ILE A 147 6.05 1.06 13.79
C ILE A 147 6.67 -0.28 13.39
N LYS A 148 7.08 -1.10 14.37
CA LYS A 148 7.68 -2.41 14.11
C LYS A 148 6.74 -3.35 13.33
N LYS A 149 5.44 -3.36 13.69
CA LYS A 149 4.41 -4.14 12.98
C LYS A 149 4.30 -3.68 11.53
N ARG A 150 4.20 -2.36 11.30
CA ARG A 150 4.11 -1.76 9.96
C ARG A 150 5.33 -2.07 9.10
N GLU A 151 6.53 -1.95 9.64
CA GLU A 151 7.76 -2.28 8.93
C GLU A 151 7.78 -3.74 8.47
N LYS A 152 7.32 -4.66 9.34
CA LYS A 152 7.20 -6.07 9.00
C LYS A 152 6.22 -6.28 7.85
N GLU A 153 5.02 -5.72 7.93
CA GLU A 153 3.99 -5.81 6.90
C GLU A 153 4.45 -5.21 5.56
N LEU A 154 5.13 -4.06 5.58
CA LEU A 154 5.68 -3.44 4.37
C LEU A 154 6.76 -4.30 3.73
N ARG A 155 7.63 -4.95 4.52
CA ARG A 155 8.66 -5.87 3.99
C ARG A 155 8.02 -7.10 3.34
N GLU A 156 7.01 -7.69 3.96
CA GLU A 156 6.27 -8.83 3.41
C GLU A 156 5.62 -8.48 2.06
N ILE A 157 4.96 -7.33 1.99
CA ILE A 157 4.30 -6.90 0.75
C ILE A 157 5.31 -6.52 -0.33
N SER A 158 6.40 -5.84 0.03
CA SER A 158 7.47 -5.53 -0.92
C SER A 158 8.09 -6.82 -1.49
N GLY A 159 8.30 -7.82 -0.66
CA GLY A 159 8.75 -9.15 -1.09
C GLY A 159 7.78 -9.84 -2.04
N LEU A 160 6.48 -9.81 -1.71
CA LEU A 160 5.44 -10.36 -2.59
C LEU A 160 5.34 -9.62 -3.93
N ARG A 161 5.47 -8.29 -3.93
CA ARG A 161 5.48 -7.49 -5.16
C ARG A 161 6.70 -7.81 -6.02
N ALA A 162 7.88 -7.88 -5.41
CA ALA A 162 9.11 -8.25 -6.11
C ALA A 162 8.99 -9.65 -6.75
N ALA A 163 8.48 -10.64 -6.01
CA ALA A 163 8.26 -11.99 -6.53
C ALA A 163 7.24 -12.04 -7.67
N ARG A 164 6.16 -11.24 -7.61
CA ARG A 164 5.19 -11.13 -8.72
C ARG A 164 5.83 -10.49 -9.96
N GLN A 165 6.60 -9.44 -9.76
CA GLN A 165 7.29 -8.74 -10.85
C GLN A 165 8.33 -9.64 -11.52
N GLU A 166 9.07 -10.41 -10.74
CA GLU A 166 10.03 -11.39 -11.24
C GLU A 166 9.34 -12.47 -12.07
N LYS A 167 8.24 -13.03 -11.58
CA LYS A 167 7.43 -14.00 -12.36
C LYS A 167 6.91 -13.41 -13.66
N ALA A 168 6.36 -12.19 -13.63
CA ALA A 168 5.86 -11.51 -14.84
C ALA A 168 6.98 -11.28 -15.85
N SER A 169 8.15 -10.86 -15.40
CA SER A 169 9.33 -10.66 -16.25
C SER A 169 9.83 -11.97 -16.89
N LEU A 170 9.84 -13.06 -16.13
CA LEU A 170 10.19 -14.40 -16.65
C LEU A 170 9.19 -14.91 -17.69
N GLU A 171 7.89 -14.67 -17.46
CA GLU A 171 6.85 -15.02 -18.44
C GLU A 171 6.99 -14.21 -19.73
N GLU A 172 7.26 -12.92 -19.61
CA GLU A 172 7.48 -12.05 -20.76
C GLU A 172 8.70 -12.49 -21.55
N PHE A 173 9.82 -12.80 -20.88
CA PHE A 173 11.01 -13.37 -21.51
C PHE A 173 10.71 -14.67 -22.26
N ARG A 174 9.96 -15.58 -21.65
CA ARG A 174 9.53 -16.84 -22.30
C ARG A 174 8.69 -16.58 -23.54
N ARG A 175 7.76 -15.61 -23.47
CA ARG A 175 6.93 -15.21 -24.62
C ARG A 175 7.78 -14.61 -25.75
N GLN A 176 8.75 -13.77 -25.43
CA GLN A 176 9.68 -13.20 -26.41
C GLN A 176 10.53 -14.29 -27.05
N GLN A 177 11.06 -15.21 -26.28
CA GLN A 177 11.83 -16.34 -26.77
C GLN A 177 11.01 -17.23 -27.68
N SER A 178 9.76 -17.53 -27.31
CA SER A 178 8.84 -18.30 -28.13
C SER A 178 8.54 -17.60 -29.47
N ARG A 179 8.28 -16.30 -29.48
CA ARG A 179 8.08 -15.51 -30.70
C ARG A 179 9.33 -15.54 -31.59
N SER A 180 10.50 -15.30 -31.02
CA SER A 180 11.76 -15.36 -31.77
C SER A 180 12.03 -16.73 -32.37
N ASN A 181 11.75 -17.79 -31.66
CA ASN A 181 11.87 -19.17 -32.16
C ASN A 181 10.88 -19.45 -33.29
N TRP A 182 9.66 -18.96 -33.16
CA TRP A 182 8.64 -19.09 -34.20
C TRP A 182 9.04 -18.34 -35.47
N GLU A 183 9.48 -17.08 -35.36
CA GLU A 183 9.97 -16.27 -36.47
C GLU A 183 11.15 -16.95 -37.21
N LYS A 184 12.11 -17.51 -36.44
CA LYS A 184 13.23 -18.26 -37.00
C LYS A 184 12.77 -19.54 -37.75
N SER A 185 11.75 -20.20 -37.24
CA SER A 185 11.20 -21.38 -37.89
C SER A 185 10.47 -21.05 -39.20
N GLU A 186 9.74 -19.95 -39.21
CA GLU A 186 9.07 -19.41 -40.40
C GLU A 186 10.07 -18.98 -41.47
N ALA A 187 11.10 -18.23 -41.05
CA ALA A 187 12.18 -17.83 -41.98
C ALA A 187 12.90 -19.02 -42.60
N ARG A 188 13.15 -20.10 -41.83
CA ARG A 188 13.73 -21.34 -42.35
C ARG A 188 12.79 -22.05 -43.34
N LYS A 189 11.47 -22.10 -43.06
CA LYS A 189 10.50 -22.65 -44.02
C LYS A 189 10.42 -21.86 -45.30
N ALA A 190 10.45 -20.49 -45.20
CA ALA A 190 10.44 -19.62 -46.36
C ALA A 190 11.71 -19.82 -47.22
N THR A 191 12.89 -19.96 -46.61
CA THR A 191 14.15 -20.23 -47.31
C THR A 191 14.14 -21.59 -47.97
N GLN A 192 13.58 -22.62 -47.35
CA GLN A 192 13.44 -23.97 -47.94
C GLN A 192 12.43 -23.99 -49.06
N ALA A 193 11.34 -23.19 -49.00
CA ALA A 193 10.38 -23.07 -50.07
C ALA A 193 10.99 -22.36 -51.34
N HIS A 194 11.96 -21.47 -51.14
CA HIS A 194 12.64 -20.80 -52.24
C HIS A 194 13.83 -21.59 -52.80
N SER A 195 14.33 -22.62 -52.09
CA SER A 195 15.46 -23.43 -52.54
C SER A 195 15.04 -24.71 -53.31
N HIS A 196 13.78 -24.84 -53.64
CA HIS A 196 13.32 -25.93 -54.52
C HIS A 196 12.84 -25.35 -55.87
N PRO A 197 13.76 -25.09 -56.84
CA PRO A 197 13.34 -24.87 -58.20
C PRO A 197 13.07 -26.23 -58.85
N GLU A 198 11.85 -26.39 -59.34
CA GLU A 198 11.44 -27.27 -60.46
C GLU A 198 12.25 -28.55 -60.69
N ALA A 199 11.71 -29.65 -60.20
CA ALA A 199 11.83 -30.90 -60.92
C ALA A 199 10.42 -31.29 -61.39
N LEU A 200 10.18 -30.93 -62.61
CA LEU A 200 9.07 -31.34 -63.44
C LEU A 200 8.95 -32.86 -63.50
N THR A 201 7.73 -33.32 -63.29
CA THR A 201 7.04 -34.43 -64.00
C THR A 201 7.76 -35.78 -64.15
N THR A 202 7.24 -36.76 -63.55
CA THR A 202 6.52 -37.81 -64.32
C THR A 202 5.79 -38.79 -63.43
N ALA A 203 4.63 -39.02 -63.86
CA ALA A 203 3.58 -39.96 -63.54
C ALA A 203 3.95 -41.34 -62.99
N ARG A 204 3.03 -41.86 -62.29
CA ARG A 204 2.44 -43.21 -62.27
C ARG A 204 2.44 -43.92 -60.93
N GLY A 205 1.24 -44.03 -60.38
CA GLY A 205 0.63 -45.33 -60.07
C GLY A 205 0.99 -45.97 -58.74
N SER A 206 0.15 -45.75 -57.72
CA SER A 206 -0.50 -46.74 -56.82
C SER A 206 0.35 -47.93 -56.28
N PRO A 207 -0.07 -48.61 -55.25
CA PRO A 207 -1.14 -48.43 -54.28
C PRO A 207 -0.68 -48.54 -52.79
N GLY A 208 -1.55 -48.17 -51.96
CA GLY A 208 -1.78 -48.48 -50.55
C GLY A 208 -0.76 -49.29 -49.75
N ARG A 209 -0.20 -48.56 -48.74
CA ARG A 209 0.37 -49.25 -47.59
C ARG A 209 -0.22 -48.67 -46.32
N ALA A 210 -0.93 -49.55 -45.63
CA ALA A 210 -1.57 -49.29 -44.35
C ALA A 210 -0.56 -48.68 -43.33
N LYS A 211 -1.00 -47.67 -42.61
CA LYS A 211 -0.30 -47.15 -41.43
C LYS A 211 -0.38 -48.18 -40.29
N PRO A 212 0.74 -48.49 -39.63
CA PRO A 212 0.68 -49.20 -38.37
C PRO A 212 0.23 -48.27 -37.26
N PRO A 213 -0.36 -48.76 -36.17
CA PRO A 213 -0.87 -47.97 -35.06
C PRO A 213 0.26 -47.27 -34.31
N LEU A 214 0.03 -46.01 -33.98
CA LEU A 214 0.90 -45.24 -33.09
C LEU A 214 0.83 -45.80 -31.67
N GLU A 215 1.89 -46.40 -31.20
CA GLU A 215 2.10 -46.65 -29.79
C GLU A 215 2.41 -45.31 -29.07
N PRO A 216 1.96 -45.12 -27.84
CA PRO A 216 2.23 -43.92 -27.09
C PRO A 216 3.66 -43.96 -26.54
N ASP A 217 4.52 -43.09 -27.08
CA ASP A 217 5.91 -42.92 -26.61
C ASP A 217 5.91 -42.28 -25.21
N LYS A 218 6.18 -43.10 -24.22
CA LYS A 218 6.50 -42.71 -22.86
C LYS A 218 7.96 -42.33 -22.80
N SER A 219 8.25 -41.02 -22.69
CA SER A 219 9.55 -40.58 -22.24
C SER A 219 9.42 -39.28 -21.42
N PRO A 220 9.29 -39.35 -20.10
CA PRO A 220 9.51 -38.24 -19.23
C PRO A 220 10.99 -38.26 -18.78
N GLY A 221 11.90 -37.79 -19.61
CA GLY A 221 13.33 -37.84 -19.26
C GLY A 221 14.14 -36.57 -19.59
N GLY A 222 13.58 -35.63 -20.37
CA GLY A 222 14.36 -34.52 -20.92
C GLY A 222 14.47 -33.26 -20.06
N LEU A 223 13.63 -33.08 -19.06
CA LEU A 223 13.61 -31.86 -18.24
C LEU A 223 14.49 -31.97 -16.98
N ASP A 224 14.65 -33.17 -16.42
CA ASP A 224 15.47 -33.38 -15.21
C ASP A 224 16.97 -33.30 -15.50
N GLU A 225 17.40 -33.73 -16.68
CA GLU A 225 18.84 -33.74 -17.03
C GLU A 225 19.38 -32.34 -17.33
N SER A 226 18.58 -31.47 -17.91
CA SER A 226 18.95 -30.06 -18.14
C SER A 226 18.96 -29.25 -16.84
N MET A 227 18.04 -29.52 -15.92
CA MET A 227 18.03 -28.91 -14.57
C MET A 227 19.23 -29.42 -13.74
N ALA A 228 19.55 -30.69 -13.82
CA ALA A 228 20.72 -31.26 -13.14
C ALA A 228 22.04 -30.69 -13.67
N ARG A 229 22.15 -30.37 -14.97
CA ARG A 229 23.33 -29.67 -15.54
C ARG A 229 23.43 -28.22 -15.07
N LEU A 230 22.31 -27.49 -14.96
CA LEU A 230 22.29 -26.13 -14.45
C LEU A 230 22.69 -26.07 -12.96
N LEU A 231 22.19 -26.99 -12.14
CA LEU A 231 22.56 -27.06 -10.72
C LEU A 231 24.03 -27.39 -10.50
N ARG A 232 24.64 -28.27 -11.32
CA ARG A 232 26.10 -28.54 -11.27
C ARG A 232 26.92 -27.31 -11.65
N ASN A 233 26.50 -26.54 -12.64
CA ASN A 233 27.22 -25.31 -13.03
C ASN A 233 27.14 -24.18 -11.99
N VAL A 234 26.10 -24.16 -11.16
CA VAL A 234 25.96 -23.19 -10.05
C VAL A 234 26.85 -23.59 -8.86
N GLN A 235 26.99 -24.89 -8.59
CA GLN A 235 27.86 -25.37 -7.52
C GLN A 235 29.36 -25.17 -7.82
N VAL A 236 29.77 -25.37 -9.07
CA VAL A 236 31.18 -25.15 -9.49
C VAL A 236 31.61 -23.69 -9.38
N LYS A 237 30.66 -22.72 -9.50
CA LYS A 237 30.98 -21.31 -9.30
C LYS A 237 31.08 -20.87 -7.84
N LYS A 238 30.60 -21.67 -6.88
CA LYS A 238 30.70 -21.37 -5.44
C LYS A 238 32.01 -21.84 -4.84
N ASP A 239 32.69 -22.81 -5.45
CA ASP A 239 33.90 -23.44 -4.90
C ASP A 239 35.22 -22.86 -5.45
N THR A 240 35.16 -21.76 -6.23
CA THR A 240 36.36 -21.04 -6.65
C THR A 240 36.71 -19.96 -5.63
N PRO A 241 37.75 -20.14 -4.79
CA PRO A 241 38.19 -19.10 -3.88
C PRO A 241 38.78 -17.94 -4.68
N SER A 242 38.25 -16.75 -4.43
CA SER A 242 38.77 -15.48 -4.94
C SER A 242 40.20 -15.31 -4.37
N LYS A 243 41.17 -15.26 -5.26
CA LYS A 243 42.53 -14.81 -4.97
C LYS A 243 42.60 -13.29 -5.03
#